data_636635a16b83b506c1c987f80cc5c2b1
#
_entry.id   636635a16b83b506c1c987f80cc5c2b1
#
_cell.length_a   1.000
_cell.length_b   1.000
_cell.length_c   1.000
_cell.angle_alpha   90.00
_cell.angle_beta   90.00
_cell.angle_gamma   90.00
#
_symmetry.space_group_name_H-M   'P 1'
#
loop_
_entity.id
_entity.type
_entity.pdbx_description
1 polymer ?
#
loop_
_entity_poly.entity_id
_entity_poly.type
_entity_poly.pdbx_seq_one_letter_code
_entity_poly.pdbx_strand_id
1 'polypeptide(L)'
;HTNINVSSIKNKIEKIIKKTKPVSLEDLDLISTRGAKSKQYVITKFKDDFKDVQKKVIKEIQKYVFKNEDLKLQSAWTVKGYENGYHLAHNHSEHKVATVLYLDVPMKTIHNPGYFYYFIQENGKIKYNTIEPKKGSLIIMPVHIFHGCYPQAKGLRQTLNMDFGV
;
A
#
# COMPACT_ATOMS: atom_id res chain seq x y z
N HIS A 1 -10.17 -5.70 7.00
CA HIS A 1 -10.03 -4.59 6.05
C HIS A 1 -11.37 -3.88 5.87
N THR A 2 -11.33 -2.60 5.55
CA THR A 2 -12.50 -1.75 5.35
C THR A 2 -12.60 -1.30 3.90
N ASN A 3 -13.78 -0.86 3.47
CA ASN A 3 -13.99 -0.37 2.12
C ASN A 3 -14.16 1.15 2.12
N ILE A 4 -13.36 1.85 1.33
CA ILE A 4 -13.36 3.32 1.20
C ILE A 4 -13.73 3.71 -0.23
N ASN A 5 -14.60 4.71 -0.39
CA ASN A 5 -14.83 5.29 -1.71
C ASN A 5 -13.56 6.01 -2.19
N VAL A 6 -12.91 5.45 -3.21
CA VAL A 6 -11.58 5.88 -3.67
C VAL A 6 -11.58 6.74 -4.93
N SER A 7 -12.72 7.00 -5.55
CA SER A 7 -12.75 7.72 -6.83
C SER A 7 -12.15 9.13 -6.72
N SER A 8 -12.58 9.91 -5.71
CA SER A 8 -12.04 11.24 -5.45
C SER A 8 -10.57 11.19 -4.99
N ILE A 9 -10.21 10.16 -4.21
CA ILE A 9 -8.84 9.94 -3.73
C ILE A 9 -7.92 9.68 -4.91
N LYS A 10 -8.30 8.76 -5.82
CA LYS A 10 -7.53 8.45 -7.03
C LYS A 10 -7.27 9.72 -7.84
N ASN A 11 -8.31 10.52 -8.12
CA ASN A 11 -8.16 11.77 -8.86
C ASN A 11 -7.18 12.75 -8.20
N LYS A 12 -7.22 12.85 -6.88
CA LYS A 12 -6.30 13.69 -6.10
C LYS A 12 -4.85 13.19 -6.22
N ILE A 13 -4.63 11.88 -6.04
CA ILE A 13 -3.31 11.26 -6.17
C ILE A 13 -2.77 11.41 -7.59
N GLU A 14 -3.60 11.25 -8.64
CA GLU A 14 -3.18 11.47 -10.03
C GLU A 14 -2.71 12.91 -10.29
N LYS A 15 -3.36 13.92 -9.68
CA LYS A 15 -2.90 15.32 -9.77
C LYS A 15 -1.53 15.51 -9.11
N ILE A 16 -1.27 14.82 -7.99
CA ILE A 16 0.02 14.88 -7.30
C ILE A 16 1.10 14.20 -8.15
N ILE A 17 0.82 13.02 -8.71
CA ILE A 17 1.76 12.27 -9.55
C ILE A 17 2.24 13.10 -10.74
N LYS A 18 1.38 13.90 -11.34
CA LYS A 18 1.76 14.79 -12.45
C LYS A 18 2.83 15.84 -12.07
N LYS A 19 2.98 16.11 -10.78
CA LYS A 19 3.98 17.07 -10.24
C LYS A 19 5.27 16.37 -9.76
N THR A 20 5.39 15.05 -9.92
CA THR A 20 6.52 14.26 -9.42
C THR A 20 7.03 13.30 -10.51
N LYS A 21 8.26 12.85 -10.35
CA LYS A 21 8.82 11.78 -11.18
C LYS A 21 8.70 10.46 -10.43
N PRO A 22 8.59 9.32 -11.14
CA PRO A 22 8.74 8.03 -10.48
C PRO A 22 10.14 7.94 -9.89
N VAL A 23 10.25 7.27 -8.76
CA VAL A 23 11.53 6.97 -8.15
C VAL A 23 12.25 5.99 -9.05
N SER A 24 13.55 6.22 -9.30
CA SER A 24 14.40 5.22 -9.94
C SER A 24 14.47 3.99 -9.03
N LEU A 25 14.27 2.81 -9.60
CA LEU A 25 14.41 1.56 -8.85
C LEU A 25 15.86 1.31 -8.43
N GLU A 26 16.82 1.96 -9.10
CA GLU A 26 18.24 1.95 -8.77
C GLU A 26 18.56 2.78 -7.53
N ASP A 27 17.82 3.90 -7.33
CA ASP A 27 17.97 4.76 -6.16
C ASP A 27 17.31 4.18 -4.91
N LEU A 28 16.36 3.27 -5.09
CA LEU A 28 15.77 2.49 -4.01
C LEU A 28 16.54 1.18 -3.91
N ASP A 29 17.50 1.11 -3.02
CA ASP A 29 18.19 -0.16 -2.70
C ASP A 29 17.24 -1.16 -1.97
N LEU A 30 15.98 -1.12 -2.37
CA LEU A 30 14.90 -1.92 -1.81
C LEU A 30 14.73 -3.19 -2.65
N ILE A 31 15.11 -4.31 -2.08
CA ILE A 31 14.90 -5.66 -2.64
C ILE A 31 13.45 -5.85 -3.14
N SER A 32 12.48 -5.27 -2.43
CA SER A 32 11.05 -5.40 -2.75
C SER A 32 10.64 -4.86 -4.13
N THR A 33 11.43 -3.97 -4.72
CA THR A 33 11.12 -3.34 -6.01
C THR A 33 11.98 -3.87 -7.16
N ARG A 34 13.02 -4.67 -6.89
CA ARG A 34 13.88 -5.26 -7.92
C ARG A 34 13.08 -6.19 -8.83
N GLY A 35 13.13 -5.94 -10.14
CA GLY A 35 12.41 -6.71 -11.14
C GLY A 35 10.91 -6.43 -11.22
N ALA A 36 10.38 -5.59 -10.35
CA ALA A 36 8.97 -5.22 -10.37
C ALA A 36 8.64 -4.35 -11.59
N LYS A 37 7.69 -4.78 -12.40
CA LYS A 37 7.11 -3.95 -13.48
C LYS A 37 6.13 -2.94 -12.86
N SER A 38 6.65 -2.00 -12.08
CA SER A 38 5.87 -1.01 -11.38
C SER A 38 6.56 0.35 -11.38
N LYS A 39 5.79 1.41 -11.19
CA LYS A 39 6.28 2.76 -10.98
C LYS A 39 5.87 3.22 -9.59
N GLN A 40 6.83 3.65 -8.80
CA GLN A 40 6.59 4.19 -7.46
C GLN A 40 6.80 5.70 -7.47
N TYR A 41 5.92 6.43 -6.80
CA TYR A 41 5.96 7.88 -6.67
C TYR A 41 5.89 8.24 -5.18
N VAL A 42 6.96 8.81 -4.65
CA VAL A 42 6.95 9.33 -3.27
C VAL A 42 6.16 10.63 -3.24
N ILE A 43 5.16 10.69 -2.38
CA ILE A 43 4.23 11.82 -2.29
C ILE A 43 4.19 12.47 -0.89
N THR A 44 5.07 12.09 0.01
CA THR A 44 5.12 12.59 1.39
C THR A 44 5.18 14.12 1.46
N LYS A 45 5.95 14.77 0.56
CA LYS A 45 6.04 16.23 0.49
C LYS A 45 4.73 16.94 0.12
N PHE A 46 3.75 16.22 -0.41
CA PHE A 46 2.42 16.73 -0.74
C PHE A 46 1.36 16.35 0.30
N LYS A 47 1.76 15.99 1.52
CA LYS A 47 0.85 15.52 2.56
C LYS A 47 -0.35 16.44 2.81
N ASP A 48 -0.18 17.74 2.62
CA ASP A 48 -1.25 18.73 2.80
C ASP A 48 -2.32 18.65 1.70
N ASP A 49 -1.96 18.22 0.49
CA ASP A 49 -2.88 18.07 -0.64
C ASP A 49 -3.89 16.92 -0.43
N PHE A 50 -3.63 16.00 0.51
CA PHE A 50 -4.49 14.85 0.82
C PHE A 50 -4.73 14.61 2.33
N LYS A 51 -4.71 15.69 3.13
CA LYS A 51 -5.01 15.65 4.58
C LYS A 51 -6.34 14.99 4.92
N ASP A 52 -7.35 15.20 4.10
CA ASP A 52 -8.66 14.59 4.26
C ASP A 52 -8.62 13.05 4.10
N VAL A 53 -7.76 12.57 3.21
CA VAL A 53 -7.51 11.13 3.02
C VAL A 53 -6.80 10.55 4.24
N GLN A 54 -5.75 11.24 4.73
CA GLN A 54 -5.04 10.84 5.95
C GLN A 54 -6.00 10.71 7.13
N LYS A 55 -6.82 11.73 7.36
CA LYS A 55 -7.82 11.71 8.45
C LYS A 55 -8.78 10.52 8.35
N LYS A 56 -9.23 10.20 7.13
CA LYS A 56 -10.08 9.02 6.90
C LYS A 56 -9.36 7.73 7.26
N VAL A 57 -8.12 7.57 6.80
CA VAL A 57 -7.32 6.36 7.06
C VAL A 57 -6.99 6.25 8.55
N ILE A 58 -6.57 7.33 9.22
CA ILE A 58 -6.33 7.35 10.67
C ILE A 58 -7.60 6.92 11.42
N LYS A 59 -8.76 7.45 11.05
CA LYS A 59 -10.04 7.07 11.66
C LYS A 59 -10.34 5.57 11.48
N GLU A 60 -10.00 4.98 10.33
CA GLU A 60 -10.15 3.54 10.13
C GLU A 60 -9.14 2.74 10.96
N ILE A 61 -7.89 3.18 11.05
CA ILE A 61 -6.88 2.54 11.92
C ILE A 61 -7.37 2.54 13.37
N GLN A 62 -7.84 3.68 13.87
CA GLN A 62 -8.27 3.86 15.26
C GLN A 62 -9.51 3.02 15.64
N LYS A 63 -10.28 2.51 14.69
CA LYS A 63 -11.37 1.56 14.98
C LYS A 63 -10.87 0.21 15.49
N TYR A 64 -9.69 -0.19 15.09
CA TYR A 64 -9.16 -1.54 15.37
C TYR A 64 -7.96 -1.51 16.33
N VAL A 65 -7.07 -0.54 16.14
CA VAL A 65 -5.81 -0.41 16.89
C VAL A 65 -5.52 1.07 17.16
N PHE A 66 -4.73 1.36 18.19
CA PHE A 66 -4.28 2.72 18.51
C PHE A 66 -5.41 3.74 18.73
N LYS A 67 -6.48 3.34 19.41
CA LYS A 67 -7.73 4.12 19.59
C LYS A 67 -7.52 5.54 20.12
N ASN A 68 -6.50 5.74 20.97
CA ASN A 68 -6.24 7.00 21.69
C ASN A 68 -4.88 7.62 21.32
N GLU A 69 -4.21 7.14 20.27
CA GLU A 69 -2.91 7.66 19.87
C GLU A 69 -3.05 8.74 18.80
N ASP A 70 -2.21 9.79 18.89
CA ASP A 70 -2.11 10.85 17.89
C ASP A 70 -1.25 10.39 16.71
N LEU A 71 -1.85 9.62 15.82
CA LEU A 71 -1.15 9.08 14.66
C LEU A 71 -0.82 10.20 13.65
N LYS A 72 0.44 10.25 13.25
CA LYS A 72 0.98 11.20 12.27
C LYS A 72 1.50 10.47 11.05
N LEU A 73 1.18 10.98 9.86
CA LEU A 73 1.74 10.48 8.62
C LEU A 73 3.26 10.71 8.60
N GLN A 74 4.02 9.63 8.46
CA GLN A 74 5.49 9.66 8.35
C GLN A 74 5.91 9.58 6.89
N SER A 75 5.40 8.60 6.16
CA SER A 75 5.68 8.43 4.74
C SER A 75 4.43 8.12 3.93
N ALA A 76 4.44 8.52 2.66
CA ALA A 76 3.38 8.20 1.71
C ALA A 76 3.94 8.07 0.30
N TRP A 77 3.48 7.03 -0.38
CA TRP A 77 3.80 6.79 -1.78
C TRP A 77 2.65 6.08 -2.49
N THR A 78 2.61 6.21 -3.80
CA THR A 78 1.69 5.45 -4.64
C THR A 78 2.46 4.57 -5.60
N VAL A 79 1.95 3.37 -5.80
CA VAL A 79 2.53 2.39 -6.71
C VAL A 79 1.56 2.10 -7.84
N LYS A 80 2.02 2.23 -9.08
CA LYS A 80 1.34 1.78 -10.29
C LYS A 80 2.00 0.50 -10.78
N GLY A 81 1.34 -0.63 -10.59
CA GLY A 81 1.77 -1.93 -11.10
C GLY A 81 1.08 -2.25 -12.42
N TYR A 82 1.81 -2.94 -13.29
CA TYR A 82 1.35 -3.38 -14.60
C TYR A 82 1.45 -4.90 -14.71
N GLU A 83 1.06 -5.47 -15.84
CA GLU A 83 1.08 -6.90 -16.08
C GLU A 83 2.40 -7.55 -15.66
N ASN A 84 2.32 -8.64 -14.90
CA ASN A 84 3.43 -9.34 -14.27
C ASN A 84 4.22 -8.50 -13.22
N GLY A 85 3.73 -7.32 -12.86
CA GLY A 85 4.30 -6.55 -11.76
C GLY A 85 4.02 -7.21 -10.41
N TYR A 86 5.02 -7.27 -9.54
CA TYR A 86 4.96 -7.88 -8.21
C TYR A 86 5.77 -7.07 -7.21
N HIS A 87 5.64 -7.39 -5.93
CA HIS A 87 6.53 -6.91 -4.88
C HIS A 87 6.98 -8.10 -4.03
N LEU A 88 8.29 -8.22 -3.83
CA LEU A 88 8.86 -9.22 -2.94
C LEU A 88 8.47 -8.96 -1.49
N ALA A 89 8.59 -9.99 -0.67
CA ALA A 89 8.32 -9.88 0.75
C ALA A 89 9.27 -8.88 1.42
N HIS A 90 8.69 -7.89 2.10
CA HIS A 90 9.39 -6.86 2.85
C HIS A 90 8.54 -6.44 4.05
N ASN A 91 9.13 -5.71 4.96
CA ASN A 91 8.45 -5.06 6.07
C ASN A 91 8.84 -3.57 6.11
N HIS A 92 8.24 -2.84 7.03
CA HIS A 92 8.54 -1.42 7.27
C HIS A 92 9.11 -1.28 8.68
N SER A 93 10.35 -0.84 8.81
CA SER A 93 11.10 -0.96 10.07
C SER A 93 10.93 0.20 11.06
N GLU A 94 10.50 1.39 10.62
CA GLU A 94 10.68 2.61 11.40
C GLU A 94 9.39 3.23 11.97
N HIS A 95 8.22 2.71 11.64
CA HIS A 95 6.93 3.29 12.01
C HIS A 95 6.11 2.32 12.86
N LYS A 96 4.86 2.67 13.18
CA LYS A 96 3.97 1.78 13.96
C LYS A 96 2.99 1.01 13.09
N VAL A 97 2.42 1.68 12.10
CA VAL A 97 1.35 1.13 11.26
C VAL A 97 1.65 1.40 9.80
N ALA A 98 1.61 0.36 9.00
CA ALA A 98 1.62 0.45 7.55
C ALA A 98 0.22 0.21 6.98
N THR A 99 -0.11 0.93 5.91
CA THR A 99 -1.40 0.78 5.22
C THR A 99 -1.24 0.67 3.73
N VAL A 100 -2.13 -0.11 3.10
CA VAL A 100 -2.25 -0.24 1.65
C VAL A 100 -3.70 0.00 1.25
N LEU A 101 -3.97 1.13 0.59
CA LEU A 101 -5.29 1.46 0.06
C LEU A 101 -5.31 1.20 -1.45
N TYR A 102 -6.14 0.27 -1.91
CA TYR A 102 -6.30 -0.02 -3.34
C TYR A 102 -7.15 1.03 -4.04
N LEU A 103 -6.52 1.86 -4.88
CA LEU A 103 -7.17 2.89 -5.68
C LEU A 103 -7.72 2.32 -7.00
N ASP A 104 -7.03 1.33 -7.55
CA ASP A 104 -7.44 0.57 -8.72
C ASP A 104 -6.91 -0.85 -8.67
N VAL A 105 -7.63 -1.77 -9.29
CA VAL A 105 -7.22 -3.18 -9.41
C VAL A 105 -7.52 -3.67 -10.81
N PRO A 106 -6.67 -4.54 -11.40
CA PRO A 106 -6.95 -5.13 -12.70
C PRO A 106 -8.18 -6.03 -12.64
N MET A 107 -8.79 -6.28 -13.78
CA MET A 107 -9.90 -7.22 -13.89
C MET A 107 -9.44 -8.62 -13.44
N LYS A 108 -10.34 -9.36 -12.79
CA LYS A 108 -10.06 -10.73 -12.35
C LYS A 108 -9.71 -11.62 -13.54
N THR A 109 -8.70 -12.44 -13.33
CA THR A 109 -8.37 -13.58 -14.19
C THR A 109 -8.32 -14.86 -13.34
N ILE A 110 -8.23 -16.01 -13.98
CA ILE A 110 -8.46 -17.34 -13.39
C ILE A 110 -7.44 -17.75 -12.29
N HIS A 111 -6.30 -17.07 -12.15
CA HIS A 111 -5.20 -17.48 -11.25
C HIS A 111 -4.75 -16.37 -10.32
N ASN A 112 -5.43 -16.17 -9.18
CA ASN A 112 -5.02 -15.30 -8.04
C ASN A 112 -4.05 -14.13 -8.37
N PRO A 113 -4.28 -13.36 -9.45
CA PRO A 113 -3.31 -12.40 -9.92
C PRO A 113 -3.24 -11.22 -8.95
N GLY A 114 -2.01 -10.90 -8.56
CA GLY A 114 -1.75 -9.72 -7.76
C GLY A 114 -2.25 -9.79 -6.33
N TYR A 115 -2.55 -10.98 -5.80
CA TYR A 115 -2.96 -11.12 -4.40
C TYR A 115 -1.88 -10.56 -3.48
N PHE A 116 -2.31 -9.81 -2.49
CA PHE A 116 -1.49 -9.43 -1.36
C PHE A 116 -1.23 -10.68 -0.51
N TYR A 117 0.00 -10.90 -0.10
CA TYR A 117 0.37 -11.98 0.81
C TYR A 117 1.11 -11.43 2.03
N TYR A 118 1.00 -12.12 3.16
CA TYR A 118 1.69 -11.76 4.37
C TYR A 118 1.97 -12.98 5.24
N PHE A 119 2.96 -12.83 6.12
CA PHE A 119 3.38 -13.85 7.05
C PHE A 119 3.13 -13.40 8.47
N ILE A 120 2.57 -14.29 9.29
CA ILE A 120 2.44 -14.10 10.73
C ILE A 120 3.08 -15.28 11.45
N GLN A 121 3.64 -15.02 12.63
CA GLN A 121 4.12 -16.08 13.50
C GLN A 121 3.05 -16.38 14.56
N GLU A 122 2.62 -17.61 14.61
CA GLU A 122 1.63 -18.08 15.58
C GLU A 122 2.07 -19.44 16.16
N ASN A 123 2.19 -19.52 17.48
CA ASN A 123 2.64 -20.73 18.17
C ASN A 123 3.99 -21.29 17.66
N GLY A 124 4.94 -20.40 17.40
CA GLY A 124 6.26 -20.76 16.89
C GLY A 124 6.31 -21.18 15.41
N LYS A 125 5.19 -21.16 14.72
CA LYS A 125 5.08 -21.51 13.29
C LYS A 125 4.79 -20.28 12.46
N ILE A 126 5.38 -20.20 11.27
CA ILE A 126 5.07 -19.15 10.29
C ILE A 126 3.83 -19.60 9.51
N LYS A 127 2.79 -18.80 9.57
CA LYS A 127 1.58 -18.92 8.73
C LYS A 127 1.64 -17.95 7.57
N TYR A 128 1.32 -18.45 6.43
CA TYR A 128 1.19 -17.70 5.19
C TYR A 128 -0.29 -17.44 4.89
N ASN A 129 -0.61 -16.21 4.53
CA ASN A 129 -1.98 -15.79 4.23
C ASN A 129 -2.02 -14.91 2.97
N THR A 130 -3.17 -14.89 2.31
CA THR A 130 -3.40 -14.03 1.13
C THR A 130 -4.67 -13.22 1.28
N ILE A 131 -4.68 -12.05 0.66
CA ILE A 131 -5.86 -11.18 0.55
C ILE A 131 -6.06 -10.83 -0.92
N GLU A 132 -7.27 -11.07 -1.42
CA GLU A 132 -7.67 -10.63 -2.75
C GLU A 132 -7.72 -9.10 -2.80
N PRO A 133 -7.02 -8.44 -3.73
CA PRO A 133 -7.11 -7.01 -3.88
C PRO A 133 -8.50 -6.60 -4.40
N LYS A 134 -9.14 -5.65 -3.72
CA LYS A 134 -10.41 -5.06 -4.15
C LYS A 134 -10.29 -3.55 -4.13
N LYS A 135 -10.81 -2.90 -5.16
CA LYS A 135 -10.86 -1.43 -5.20
C LYS A 135 -11.59 -0.89 -3.96
N GLY A 136 -10.96 0.06 -3.29
CA GLY A 136 -11.45 0.62 -2.03
C GLY A 136 -11.04 -0.14 -0.77
N SER A 137 -10.48 -1.35 -0.89
CA SER A 137 -9.97 -2.07 0.29
C SER A 137 -8.79 -1.34 0.90
N LEU A 138 -8.82 -1.18 2.21
CA LEU A 138 -7.72 -0.69 3.04
C LEU A 138 -7.19 -1.85 3.88
N ILE A 139 -5.94 -2.22 3.66
CA ILE A 139 -5.18 -3.13 4.54
C ILE A 139 -4.48 -2.27 5.58
N ILE A 140 -4.59 -2.68 6.84
CA ILE A 140 -3.92 -2.07 8.00
C ILE A 140 -3.09 -3.16 8.65
N MET A 141 -1.81 -2.91 8.87
CA MET A 141 -0.92 -3.91 9.45
C MET A 141 0.16 -3.26 10.33
N PRO A 142 0.63 -3.95 11.36
CA PRO A 142 1.85 -3.57 12.06
C PRO A 142 3.04 -3.57 11.09
N VAL A 143 3.96 -2.63 11.25
CA VAL A 143 5.09 -2.43 10.32
C VAL A 143 6.04 -3.62 10.22
N HIS A 144 6.12 -4.46 11.26
CA HIS A 144 7.00 -5.64 11.28
C HIS A 144 6.47 -6.83 10.45
N ILE A 145 5.23 -6.76 9.96
CA ILE A 145 4.64 -7.85 9.17
C ILE A 145 5.29 -7.90 7.79
N PHE A 146 5.95 -9.02 7.49
CA PHE A 146 6.46 -9.30 6.16
C PHE A 146 5.31 -9.53 5.19
N HIS A 147 5.29 -8.76 4.12
CA HIS A 147 4.23 -8.80 3.12
C HIS A 147 4.74 -8.46 1.73
N GLY A 148 3.95 -8.82 0.73
CA GLY A 148 4.25 -8.53 -0.67
C GLY A 148 3.01 -8.71 -1.54
N CYS A 149 3.19 -8.76 -2.84
CA CYS A 149 2.12 -9.11 -3.76
C CYS A 149 2.62 -9.96 -4.93
N TYR A 150 1.80 -10.90 -5.32
CA TYR A 150 2.03 -11.74 -6.48
C TYR A 150 2.01 -10.94 -7.79
N PRO A 151 2.60 -11.52 -8.85
CA PRO A 151 2.46 -10.99 -10.20
C PRO A 151 1.00 -10.78 -10.55
N GLN A 152 0.69 -9.59 -11.08
CA GLN A 152 -0.68 -9.22 -11.43
C GLN A 152 -1.02 -9.56 -12.88
N ALA A 153 -2.33 -9.68 -13.15
CA ALA A 153 -2.85 -9.78 -14.49
C ALA A 153 -2.70 -8.48 -15.29
N LYS A 154 -3.04 -8.53 -16.56
CA LYS A 154 -3.13 -7.36 -17.44
C LYS A 154 -4.06 -6.29 -16.85
N GLY A 155 -3.60 -5.06 -16.89
CA GLY A 155 -4.32 -3.90 -16.37
C GLY A 155 -3.51 -3.14 -15.31
N LEU A 156 -4.10 -2.07 -14.80
CA LEU A 156 -3.48 -1.21 -13.80
C LEU A 156 -3.89 -1.67 -12.39
N ARG A 157 -2.91 -1.92 -11.54
CA ARG A 157 -3.09 -1.89 -10.08
C ARG A 157 -2.48 -0.60 -9.56
N GLN A 158 -3.25 0.17 -8.82
CA GLN A 158 -2.75 1.36 -8.16
C GLN A 158 -3.07 1.29 -6.67
N THR A 159 -2.05 1.54 -5.86
CA THR A 159 -2.18 1.62 -4.41
C THR A 159 -1.71 2.99 -3.91
N LEU A 160 -2.30 3.44 -2.80
CA LEU A 160 -1.79 4.49 -1.95
C LEU A 160 -1.31 3.82 -0.66
N ASN A 161 -0.03 3.91 -0.40
CA ASN A 161 0.61 3.35 0.77
C ASN A 161 0.96 4.50 1.72
N MET A 162 0.71 4.29 3.01
CA MET A 162 0.97 5.30 4.03
C MET A 162 1.45 4.60 5.30
N ASP A 163 2.51 5.14 5.88
CA ASP A 163 3.02 4.71 7.17
C ASP A 163 2.79 5.80 8.21
N PHE A 164 2.35 5.37 9.37
CA PHE A 164 2.01 6.24 10.49
C PHE A 164 2.86 5.90 11.72
N GLY A 165 3.28 6.95 12.42
CA GLY A 165 3.88 6.90 13.75
C GLY A 165 3.06 7.72 14.75
N VAL A 166 3.52 7.84 15.97
CA VAL A 166 2.97 8.73 17.00
C VAL A 166 3.83 9.97 17.15
#